data_59dd8540c358a3044b79b633a7cdbb37
#
_entry.id   59dd8540c358a3044b79b633a7cdbb37
#
_cell.length_a   1.000
_cell.length_b   1.000
_cell.length_c   1.000
_cell.angle_alpha   90.00
_cell.angle_beta   90.00
_cell.angle_gamma   90.00
#
_symmetry.space_group_name_H-M   'P 1'
#
loop_
_entity.id
_entity.type
_entity.pdbx_description
1 polymer ?
#
loop_
_entity_poly.entity_id
_entity_poly.type
_entity_poly.pdbx_seq_one_letter_code
_entity_poly.pdbx_strand_id
1 'polypeptide(L)'
;MRADYPLPETETIEYQVVTDKPWSGFNYYLGNYRSTVAVNADLKQLMSNLPRLVAHESYPGHHTEHCRKEAGLVRRHGQAEQTIFLVNTPQCLIAEGLADLALHVAVGPGWGRWAADVYADLGLRFDGEWAEAISEATAALAGVRQDAALMLHDEHRDADEVTDFLRRWLLVSDERARQMLRFLSSPLWRAYTSTYVEGYRLLRRWLDNRPAGVSLAERFGRLLDEPLIPSALRAD
;
A
#
# COMPACT_ATOMS: atom_id res chain seq x y z
N MET A 1 -9.44 14.37 6.58
CA MET A 1 -8.16 13.65 6.67
C MET A 1 -7.13 14.33 7.57
N ARG A 2 -6.64 15.57 7.30
CA ARG A 2 -5.74 16.26 8.25
C ARG A 2 -6.41 16.59 9.60
N ALA A 3 -7.73 16.71 9.64
CA ALA A 3 -8.48 16.85 10.89
C ALA A 3 -8.45 15.55 11.71
N ASP A 4 -8.52 14.40 11.07
CA ASP A 4 -8.53 13.09 11.74
C ASP A 4 -7.13 12.64 12.12
N TYR A 5 -6.14 12.93 11.25
CA TYR A 5 -4.72 12.53 11.42
C TYR A 5 -3.81 13.75 11.32
N PRO A 6 -3.77 14.60 12.38
CA PRO A 6 -2.91 15.78 12.38
C PRO A 6 -1.44 15.38 12.28
N LEU A 7 -0.71 16.12 11.46
CA LEU A 7 0.72 15.95 11.23
C LEU A 7 1.47 17.20 11.71
N PRO A 8 2.77 17.08 12.01
CA PRO A 8 3.61 18.23 12.32
C PRO A 8 3.57 19.27 11.18
N GLU A 9 3.53 20.56 11.51
CA GLU A 9 3.47 21.64 10.52
C GLU A 9 4.67 21.68 9.57
N THR A 10 5.79 21.10 9.99
CA THR A 10 7.04 21.04 9.24
C THR A 10 7.13 19.81 8.33
N GLU A 11 6.07 18.98 8.26
CA GLU A 11 6.09 17.81 7.39
C GLU A 11 6.15 18.22 5.92
N THR A 12 6.91 17.47 5.15
CA THR A 12 7.03 17.70 3.71
C THR A 12 7.12 16.38 2.95
N ILE A 13 6.54 16.40 1.76
CA ILE A 13 6.63 15.29 0.82
C ILE A 13 7.06 15.82 -0.55
N GLU A 14 8.04 15.17 -1.15
CA GLU A 14 8.53 15.44 -2.49
C GLU A 14 8.23 14.25 -3.40
N TYR A 15 7.77 14.53 -4.63
CA TYR A 15 7.52 13.48 -5.61
C TYR A 15 8.60 13.48 -6.68
N GLN A 16 9.12 12.32 -7.01
CA GLN A 16 10.15 12.14 -8.03
C GLN A 16 9.72 11.06 -9.03
N VAL A 17 10.01 11.29 -10.29
CA VAL A 17 9.86 10.29 -11.35
C VAL A 17 11.22 9.64 -11.58
N VAL A 18 11.25 8.31 -11.49
CA VAL A 18 12.47 7.51 -11.60
C VAL A 18 12.28 6.38 -12.62
N THR A 19 13.39 5.79 -13.05
CA THR A 19 13.44 4.63 -13.95
C THR A 19 14.31 3.52 -13.36
N ASP A 20 14.30 2.34 -13.96
CA ASP A 20 15.12 1.18 -13.60
C ASP A 20 14.91 0.72 -12.14
N LYS A 21 13.61 0.57 -11.77
CA LYS A 21 13.22 0.08 -10.45
C LYS A 21 12.33 -1.17 -10.55
N PRO A 22 12.45 -2.12 -9.60
CA PRO A 22 11.61 -3.32 -9.59
C PRO A 22 10.17 -3.05 -9.13
N TRP A 23 9.91 -1.91 -8.48
CA TRP A 23 8.62 -1.50 -7.92
C TRP A 23 7.95 -0.39 -8.75
N SER A 24 6.68 -0.12 -8.50
CA SER A 24 5.89 0.92 -9.19
C SER A 24 5.96 2.28 -8.48
N GLY A 25 6.00 2.28 -7.18
CA GLY A 25 6.18 3.45 -6.31
C GLY A 25 6.92 3.04 -5.04
N PHE A 26 7.49 3.99 -4.35
CA PHE A 26 8.20 3.75 -3.10
C PHE A 26 8.31 5.05 -2.28
N ASN A 27 8.04 4.97 -0.98
CA ASN A 27 8.26 6.07 -0.06
C ASN A 27 9.63 5.91 0.63
N TYR A 28 10.48 6.88 0.44
CA TYR A 28 11.72 7.04 1.21
C TYR A 28 11.47 8.02 2.34
N TYR A 29 11.29 7.52 3.55
CA TYR A 29 11.21 8.38 4.73
C TYR A 29 12.60 8.83 5.17
N LEU A 30 12.83 10.14 5.21
CA LEU A 30 14.13 10.75 5.44
C LEU A 30 14.32 11.21 6.90
N GLY A 31 13.34 10.95 7.77
CA GLY A 31 13.30 11.52 9.10
C GLY A 31 12.93 13.01 9.09
N ASN A 32 12.73 13.55 10.28
CA ASN A 32 12.29 14.94 10.45
C ASN A 32 11.00 15.26 9.66
N TYR A 33 10.08 14.31 9.64
CA TYR A 33 8.77 14.41 8.98
C TYR A 33 8.84 14.64 7.46
N ARG A 34 9.90 14.15 6.80
CA ARG A 34 10.12 14.34 5.37
C ARG A 34 10.11 13.02 4.63
N SER A 35 9.44 12.99 3.49
CA SER A 35 9.48 11.85 2.56
C SER A 35 9.81 12.30 1.14
N THR A 36 10.47 11.40 0.40
CA THR A 36 10.51 11.43 -1.06
C THR A 36 9.71 10.23 -1.57
N VAL A 37 8.67 10.47 -2.35
CA VAL A 37 7.91 9.44 -3.04
C VAL A 37 8.40 9.31 -4.46
N ALA A 38 8.99 8.18 -4.79
CA ALA A 38 9.48 7.89 -6.12
C ALA A 38 8.45 7.06 -6.90
N VAL A 39 8.12 7.48 -8.12
CA VAL A 39 7.21 6.79 -9.03
C VAL A 39 7.99 6.29 -10.24
N ASN A 40 7.93 4.98 -10.51
CA ASN A 40 8.66 4.37 -11.63
C ASN A 40 7.92 4.61 -12.95
N ALA A 41 8.59 5.29 -13.89
CA ALA A 41 8.06 5.64 -15.20
C ALA A 41 8.30 4.57 -16.28
N ASP A 42 9.07 3.51 -16.01
CA ASP A 42 9.24 2.40 -16.96
C ASP A 42 7.94 1.65 -17.22
N LEU A 43 6.99 1.78 -16.31
CA LEU A 43 5.69 1.15 -16.40
C LEU A 43 4.63 2.18 -16.73
N LYS A 44 3.74 1.86 -17.66
CA LYS A 44 2.53 2.65 -17.86
C LYS A 44 1.73 2.68 -16.56
N GLN A 45 1.66 3.86 -15.95
CA GLN A 45 0.80 4.09 -14.82
C GLN A 45 -0.65 4.26 -15.31
N LEU A 46 -1.53 3.38 -14.85
CA LEU A 46 -2.95 3.51 -15.14
C LEU A 46 -3.53 4.60 -14.24
N MET A 47 -4.36 5.47 -14.81
CA MET A 47 -5.06 6.51 -14.04
C MET A 47 -5.89 5.93 -12.89
N SER A 48 -6.45 4.73 -13.06
CA SER A 48 -7.18 4.01 -12.02
C SER A 48 -6.32 3.59 -10.81
N ASN A 49 -5.00 3.47 -10.98
CA ASN A 49 -4.08 3.08 -9.91
C ASN A 49 -3.50 4.27 -9.14
N LEU A 50 -3.45 5.46 -9.74
CA LEU A 50 -2.81 6.63 -9.14
C LEU A 50 -3.46 7.07 -7.82
N PRO A 51 -4.80 7.12 -7.67
CA PRO A 51 -5.42 7.47 -6.38
C PRO A 51 -4.98 6.54 -5.26
N ARG A 52 -4.93 5.23 -5.53
CA ARG A 52 -4.45 4.25 -4.55
C ARG A 52 -2.96 4.41 -4.26
N LEU A 53 -2.12 4.59 -5.30
CA LEU A 53 -0.69 4.77 -5.13
C LEU A 53 -0.38 6.02 -4.29
N VAL A 54 -1.04 7.14 -4.59
CA VAL A 54 -0.84 8.38 -3.83
C VAL A 54 -1.30 8.22 -2.38
N ALA A 55 -2.44 7.59 -2.13
CA ALA A 55 -2.91 7.35 -0.77
C ALA A 55 -1.97 6.40 -0.01
N HIS A 56 -1.47 5.34 -0.67
CA HIS A 56 -0.55 4.35 -0.11
C HIS A 56 0.78 4.98 0.30
N GLU A 57 1.42 5.71 -0.61
CA GLU A 57 2.75 6.29 -0.35
C GLU A 57 2.69 7.56 0.51
N SER A 58 1.54 8.26 0.51
CA SER A 58 1.45 9.59 1.12
C SER A 58 0.44 9.66 2.27
N TYR A 59 -0.81 10.07 1.98
CA TYR A 59 -1.83 10.40 2.98
C TYR A 59 -3.11 9.55 2.78
N PRO A 60 -3.54 8.75 3.79
CA PRO A 60 -2.97 8.53 5.12
C PRO A 60 -2.02 7.31 5.21
N GLY A 61 -1.35 6.91 4.12
CA GLY A 61 -0.44 5.78 4.08
C GLY A 61 0.93 6.01 4.73
N HIS A 62 1.99 5.52 4.08
CA HIS A 62 3.34 5.46 4.63
C HIS A 62 3.88 6.77 5.18
N HIS A 63 3.74 7.88 4.45
CA HIS A 63 4.22 9.17 4.94
C HIS A 63 3.53 9.57 6.25
N THR A 64 2.22 9.42 6.32
CA THR A 64 1.44 9.72 7.53
C THR A 64 1.87 8.83 8.69
N GLU A 65 2.01 7.53 8.46
CA GLU A 65 2.47 6.56 9.46
C GLU A 65 3.84 6.95 10.04
N HIS A 66 4.81 7.17 9.16
CA HIS A 66 6.16 7.53 9.59
C HIS A 66 6.20 8.84 10.38
N CYS A 67 5.52 9.89 9.92
CA CYS A 67 5.47 11.16 10.63
C CYS A 67 4.86 11.01 12.03
N ARG A 68 3.76 10.28 12.16
CA ARG A 68 3.07 10.10 13.44
C ARG A 68 3.88 9.21 14.39
N LYS A 69 4.47 8.12 13.90
CA LYS A 69 5.36 7.27 14.70
C LYS A 69 6.63 8.02 15.13
N GLU A 70 7.23 8.82 14.25
CA GLU A 70 8.35 9.67 14.66
C GLU A 70 7.94 10.65 15.77
N ALA A 71 6.83 11.35 15.61
CA ALA A 71 6.37 12.33 16.60
C ALA A 71 6.01 11.67 17.95
N GLY A 72 5.27 10.56 17.90
CA GLY A 72 4.78 9.83 19.08
C GLY A 72 5.84 8.94 19.71
N LEU A 73 6.28 7.93 18.98
CA LEU A 73 7.12 6.87 19.53
C LEU A 73 8.58 7.34 19.72
N VAL A 74 9.16 7.93 18.69
CA VAL A 74 10.58 8.32 18.73
C VAL A 74 10.78 9.58 19.58
N ARG A 75 10.12 10.69 19.22
CA ARG A 75 10.43 11.97 19.86
C ARG A 75 9.79 12.15 21.22
N ARG A 76 8.55 11.70 21.42
CA ARG A 76 7.85 11.84 22.70
C ARG A 76 8.22 10.74 23.68
N HIS A 77 8.32 9.48 23.22
CA HIS A 77 8.57 8.32 24.07
C HIS A 77 10.00 7.80 24.05
N GLY A 78 10.89 8.37 23.23
CA GLY A 78 12.32 8.01 23.20
C GLY A 78 12.64 6.63 22.64
N GLN A 79 11.70 6.03 21.88
CA GLN A 79 11.86 4.69 21.28
C GLN A 79 12.68 4.79 19.99
N ALA A 80 14.00 4.94 20.13
CA ALA A 80 14.91 5.15 18.99
C ALA A 80 14.92 3.97 18.01
N GLU A 81 14.62 2.75 18.44
CA GLU A 81 14.48 1.57 17.59
C GLU A 81 13.38 1.70 16.53
N GLN A 82 12.37 2.56 16.75
CA GLN A 82 11.31 2.83 15.79
C GLN A 82 11.77 3.67 14.58
N THR A 83 13.01 4.15 14.60
CA THR A 83 13.62 4.78 13.40
C THR A 83 14.11 3.75 12.38
N ILE A 84 14.17 2.47 12.76
CA ILE A 84 14.63 1.39 11.89
C ILE A 84 13.41 0.68 11.32
N PHE A 85 13.22 0.79 10.00
CA PHE A 85 12.21 0.05 9.27
C PHE A 85 12.85 -1.07 8.47
N LEU A 86 12.46 -2.31 8.76
CA LEU A 86 12.97 -3.49 8.05
C LEU A 86 11.85 -4.15 7.26
N VAL A 87 12.11 -4.40 5.97
CA VAL A 87 11.22 -5.19 5.11
C VAL A 87 11.12 -6.64 5.57
N ASN A 88 10.05 -7.33 5.17
CA ASN A 88 9.79 -8.74 5.53
C ASN A 88 9.68 -9.00 7.04
N THR A 89 9.21 -8.02 7.79
CA THR A 89 8.98 -8.12 9.24
C THR A 89 7.48 -8.05 9.57
N PRO A 90 7.07 -8.47 10.78
CA PRO A 90 5.69 -8.28 11.24
C PRO A 90 5.24 -6.81 11.20
N GLN A 91 6.15 -5.88 11.50
CA GLN A 91 5.88 -4.44 11.40
C GLN A 91 5.62 -4.02 9.94
N CYS A 92 6.42 -4.53 9.00
CA CYS A 92 6.24 -4.27 7.58
C CYS A 92 4.88 -4.77 7.08
N LEU A 93 4.40 -5.92 7.55
CA LEU A 93 3.06 -6.44 7.21
C LEU A 93 1.96 -5.47 7.64
N ILE A 94 2.07 -4.88 8.84
CA ILE A 94 1.11 -3.86 9.31
C ILE A 94 1.22 -2.59 8.45
N ALA A 95 2.42 -2.11 8.18
CA ALA A 95 2.65 -0.91 7.38
C ALA A 95 2.08 -1.05 5.96
N GLU A 96 2.34 -2.17 5.28
CA GLU A 96 1.79 -2.42 3.94
C GLU A 96 0.26 -2.56 3.95
N GLY A 97 -0.27 -3.27 4.95
CA GLY A 97 -1.71 -3.45 5.07
C GLY A 97 -2.45 -2.13 5.32
N LEU A 98 -1.90 -1.25 6.18
CA LEU A 98 -2.51 0.07 6.42
C LEU A 98 -2.41 0.97 5.19
N ALA A 99 -1.28 0.96 4.49
CA ALA A 99 -1.08 1.76 3.29
C ALA A 99 -2.02 1.31 2.15
N ASP A 100 -2.24 0.01 1.99
CA ASP A 100 -3.20 -0.54 1.03
C ASP A 100 -4.66 -0.18 1.35
N LEU A 101 -4.99 0.08 2.62
CA LEU A 101 -6.31 0.53 3.06
C LEU A 101 -6.46 2.07 3.07
N ALA A 102 -5.39 2.81 2.79
CA ALA A 102 -5.37 4.27 2.90
C ALA A 102 -6.46 4.96 2.06
N LEU A 103 -6.63 4.56 0.80
CA LEU A 103 -7.68 5.13 -0.06
C LEU A 103 -9.08 4.81 0.47
N HIS A 104 -9.31 3.60 0.97
CA HIS A 104 -10.58 3.21 1.57
C HIS A 104 -10.91 4.05 2.81
N VAL A 105 -9.92 4.32 3.65
CA VAL A 105 -10.10 5.14 4.86
C VAL A 105 -10.27 6.62 4.54
N ALA A 106 -9.54 7.13 3.55
CA ALA A 106 -9.56 8.54 3.18
C ALA A 106 -10.82 8.97 2.42
N VAL A 107 -11.29 8.12 1.51
CA VAL A 107 -12.40 8.43 0.59
C VAL A 107 -13.53 7.39 0.74
N GLY A 108 -13.19 6.11 0.79
CA GLY A 108 -14.16 5.03 0.86
C GLY A 108 -14.87 4.75 -0.47
N PRO A 109 -16.10 4.18 -0.40
CA PRO A 109 -16.93 3.97 -1.59
C PRO A 109 -17.21 5.29 -2.32
N GLY A 110 -17.15 5.27 -3.65
CA GLY A 110 -17.26 6.47 -4.48
C GLY A 110 -15.91 7.13 -4.78
N TRP A 111 -14.79 6.47 -4.43
CA TRP A 111 -13.45 6.98 -4.74
C TRP A 111 -13.24 7.22 -6.24
N GLY A 112 -13.88 6.43 -7.09
CA GLY A 112 -13.80 6.59 -8.53
C GLY A 112 -14.37 7.93 -8.99
N ARG A 113 -15.55 8.32 -8.49
CA ARG A 113 -16.15 9.63 -8.78
C ARG A 113 -15.30 10.77 -8.25
N TRP A 114 -14.86 10.67 -7.00
CA TRP A 114 -13.94 11.65 -6.42
C TRP A 114 -12.68 11.82 -7.27
N ALA A 115 -12.07 10.73 -7.74
CA ALA A 115 -10.89 10.79 -8.60
C ALA A 115 -11.22 11.42 -9.98
N ALA A 116 -12.39 11.13 -10.54
CA ALA A 116 -12.83 11.73 -11.80
C ALA A 116 -12.95 13.27 -11.69
N ASP A 117 -13.48 13.77 -10.57
CA ASP A 117 -13.56 15.22 -10.31
C ASP A 117 -12.16 15.84 -10.23
N VAL A 118 -11.23 15.22 -9.49
CA VAL A 118 -9.83 15.67 -9.41
C VAL A 118 -9.15 15.69 -10.78
N TYR A 119 -9.37 14.65 -11.60
CA TYR A 119 -8.81 14.59 -12.94
C TYR A 119 -9.43 15.62 -13.88
N ALA A 120 -10.72 15.89 -13.73
CA ALA A 120 -11.40 16.92 -14.52
C ALA A 120 -10.82 18.32 -14.25
N ASP A 121 -10.48 18.65 -13.01
CA ASP A 121 -9.80 19.90 -12.64
C ASP A 121 -8.42 20.03 -13.32
N LEU A 122 -7.80 18.90 -13.67
CA LEU A 122 -6.54 18.84 -14.41
C LEU A 122 -6.74 18.76 -15.94
N GLY A 123 -7.98 18.87 -16.43
CA GLY A 123 -8.32 18.75 -17.85
C GLY A 123 -8.25 17.32 -18.42
N LEU A 124 -8.23 16.31 -17.53
CA LEU A 124 -8.16 14.90 -17.92
C LEU A 124 -9.55 14.25 -17.83
N ARG A 125 -9.85 13.34 -18.74
CA ARG A 125 -11.08 12.53 -18.72
C ARG A 125 -10.78 11.17 -18.08
N PHE A 126 -11.60 10.80 -17.12
CA PHE A 126 -11.49 9.52 -16.41
C PHE A 126 -12.87 8.98 -16.08
N ASP A 127 -13.12 7.74 -16.47
CA ASP A 127 -14.34 7.02 -16.07
C ASP A 127 -14.11 6.36 -14.68
N GLY A 128 -14.38 7.14 -13.64
CA GLY A 128 -14.13 6.73 -12.27
C GLY A 128 -15.07 5.64 -11.78
N GLU A 129 -16.35 5.68 -12.17
CA GLU A 129 -17.33 4.67 -11.76
C GLU A 129 -16.96 3.30 -12.34
N TRP A 130 -16.56 3.28 -13.61
CA TRP A 130 -16.09 2.05 -14.24
C TRP A 130 -14.79 1.52 -13.62
N ALA A 131 -13.84 2.41 -13.31
CA ALA A 131 -12.59 2.05 -12.66
C ALA A 131 -12.82 1.46 -11.26
N GLU A 132 -13.74 2.03 -10.48
CA GLU A 132 -14.11 1.52 -9.17
C GLU A 132 -14.78 0.15 -9.27
N ALA A 133 -15.74 -0.03 -10.18
CA ALA A 133 -16.40 -1.30 -10.44
C ALA A 133 -15.41 -2.42 -10.83
N ILE A 134 -14.43 -2.12 -11.70
CA ILE A 134 -13.35 -3.06 -12.06
C ILE A 134 -12.50 -3.40 -10.83
N SER A 135 -12.12 -2.41 -10.03
CA SER A 135 -11.33 -2.62 -8.81
C SER A 135 -12.06 -3.56 -7.84
N GLU A 136 -13.35 -3.37 -7.63
CA GLU A 136 -14.18 -4.24 -6.80
C GLU A 136 -14.29 -5.65 -7.36
N ALA A 137 -14.57 -5.78 -8.66
CA ALA A 137 -14.69 -7.08 -9.33
C ALA A 137 -13.38 -7.89 -9.28
N THR A 138 -12.23 -7.22 -9.31
CA THR A 138 -10.91 -7.85 -9.28
C THR A 138 -10.33 -8.03 -7.88
N ALA A 139 -10.98 -7.54 -6.83
CA ALA A 139 -10.49 -7.63 -5.45
C ALA A 139 -10.25 -9.09 -5.00
N ALA A 140 -11.06 -10.04 -5.48
CA ALA A 140 -10.88 -11.47 -5.20
C ALA A 140 -9.55 -12.04 -5.76
N LEU A 141 -8.96 -11.37 -6.77
CA LEU A 141 -7.69 -11.78 -7.41
C LEU A 141 -6.44 -11.28 -6.66
N ALA A 142 -6.60 -10.58 -5.54
CA ALA A 142 -5.46 -10.06 -4.76
C ALA A 142 -4.47 -11.16 -4.34
N GLY A 143 -4.94 -12.41 -4.12
CA GLY A 143 -4.12 -13.57 -3.78
C GLY A 143 -3.26 -14.13 -4.92
N VAL A 144 -3.58 -13.82 -6.17
CA VAL A 144 -2.91 -14.42 -7.36
C VAL A 144 -1.38 -14.23 -7.34
N ARG A 145 -0.90 -13.08 -6.85
CA ARG A 145 0.56 -12.86 -6.75
C ARG A 145 1.21 -13.74 -5.69
N GLN A 146 0.51 -14.01 -4.60
CA GLN A 146 0.98 -14.93 -3.55
C GLN A 146 0.97 -16.37 -4.06
N ASP A 147 -0.06 -16.77 -4.78
CA ASP A 147 -0.12 -18.10 -5.41
C ASP A 147 1.02 -18.27 -6.43
N ALA A 148 1.29 -17.25 -7.25
CA ALA A 148 2.43 -17.24 -8.18
C ALA A 148 3.79 -17.36 -7.45
N ALA A 149 3.94 -16.75 -6.27
CA ALA A 149 5.13 -16.91 -5.45
C ALA A 149 5.27 -18.35 -4.93
N LEU A 150 4.19 -18.97 -4.49
CA LEU A 150 4.17 -20.36 -4.05
C LEU A 150 4.47 -21.31 -5.21
N MET A 151 3.87 -21.11 -6.39
CA MET A 151 4.19 -21.86 -7.60
C MET A 151 5.69 -21.83 -7.90
N LEU A 152 6.32 -20.64 -7.82
CA LEU A 152 7.73 -20.45 -8.14
C LEU A 152 8.67 -21.08 -7.10
N HIS A 153 8.39 -20.85 -5.80
CA HIS A 153 9.35 -21.15 -4.73
C HIS A 153 9.08 -22.45 -3.96
N ASP A 154 7.82 -22.84 -3.85
CA ASP A 154 7.42 -24.04 -3.11
C ASP A 154 7.18 -25.22 -4.06
N GLU A 155 6.44 -24.98 -5.15
CA GLU A 155 6.16 -26.00 -6.15
C GLU A 155 7.26 -26.14 -7.23
N HIS A 156 8.23 -25.23 -7.26
CA HIS A 156 9.34 -25.21 -8.24
C HIS A 156 8.88 -25.22 -9.70
N ARG A 157 7.76 -24.50 -9.99
CA ARG A 157 7.23 -24.37 -11.35
C ARG A 157 8.15 -23.54 -12.22
N ASP A 158 8.07 -23.79 -13.52
CA ASP A 158 8.81 -23.03 -14.53
C ASP A 158 8.40 -21.56 -14.56
N ALA A 159 9.36 -20.68 -14.85
CA ALA A 159 9.16 -19.23 -14.89
C ALA A 159 8.13 -18.78 -15.95
N ASP A 160 8.09 -19.48 -17.10
CA ASP A 160 7.13 -19.19 -18.16
C ASP A 160 5.72 -19.61 -17.74
N GLU A 161 5.57 -20.75 -17.06
CA GLU A 161 4.31 -21.20 -16.49
C GLU A 161 3.75 -20.21 -15.47
N VAL A 162 4.60 -19.69 -14.57
CA VAL A 162 4.23 -18.67 -13.58
C VAL A 162 3.87 -17.35 -14.27
N THR A 163 4.59 -16.97 -15.32
CA THR A 163 4.28 -15.77 -16.12
C THR A 163 2.91 -15.90 -16.80
N ASP A 164 2.60 -17.04 -17.38
CA ASP A 164 1.30 -17.31 -18.00
C ASP A 164 0.17 -17.32 -16.98
N PHE A 165 0.41 -17.85 -15.78
CA PHE A 165 -0.55 -17.78 -14.66
C PHE A 165 -0.85 -16.34 -14.27
N LEU A 166 0.18 -15.52 -14.05
CA LEU A 166 0.01 -14.09 -13.72
C LEU A 166 -0.76 -13.34 -14.81
N ARG A 167 -0.39 -13.55 -16.09
CA ARG A 167 -1.04 -12.92 -17.24
C ARG A 167 -2.51 -13.28 -17.32
N ARG A 168 -2.83 -14.55 -17.17
CA ARG A 168 -4.19 -15.08 -17.26
C ARG A 168 -5.09 -14.54 -16.18
N TRP A 169 -4.67 -14.61 -14.92
CA TRP A 169 -5.54 -14.30 -13.79
C TRP A 169 -5.60 -12.82 -13.46
N LEU A 170 -4.53 -12.07 -13.70
CA LEU A 170 -4.49 -10.62 -13.45
C LEU A 170 -4.87 -9.81 -14.71
N LEU A 171 -5.09 -10.45 -15.84
CA LEU A 171 -5.43 -9.81 -17.12
C LEU A 171 -4.42 -8.71 -17.51
N VAL A 172 -3.16 -8.94 -17.20
CA VAL A 172 -2.07 -7.99 -17.46
C VAL A 172 -1.33 -8.34 -18.76
N SER A 173 -0.58 -7.36 -19.30
CA SER A 173 0.30 -7.60 -20.42
C SER A 173 1.45 -8.57 -20.08
N ASP A 174 2.04 -9.17 -21.09
CA ASP A 174 3.21 -10.03 -20.94
C ASP A 174 4.38 -9.31 -20.27
N GLU A 175 4.64 -8.07 -20.65
CA GLU A 175 5.64 -7.20 -20.04
C GLU A 175 5.41 -7.01 -18.53
N ARG A 176 4.15 -6.76 -18.14
CA ARG A 176 3.77 -6.57 -16.74
C ARG A 176 3.88 -7.87 -15.95
N ALA A 177 3.48 -9.01 -16.54
CA ALA A 177 3.63 -10.32 -15.90
C ALA A 177 5.11 -10.67 -15.67
N ARG A 178 5.97 -10.43 -16.64
CA ARG A 178 7.43 -10.64 -16.50
C ARG A 178 8.05 -9.70 -15.45
N GLN A 179 7.58 -8.47 -15.35
CA GLN A 179 8.03 -7.57 -14.30
C GLN A 179 7.64 -8.09 -12.90
N MET A 180 6.41 -8.59 -12.76
CA MET A 180 5.96 -9.23 -11.51
C MET A 180 6.81 -10.45 -11.18
N LEU A 181 7.13 -11.28 -12.17
CA LEU A 181 8.03 -12.43 -11.99
C LEU A 181 9.40 -11.99 -11.50
N ARG A 182 9.99 -10.93 -12.07
CA ARG A 182 11.28 -10.39 -11.59
C ARG A 182 11.21 -9.97 -10.11
N PHE A 183 10.11 -9.37 -9.69
CA PHE A 183 9.90 -9.02 -8.28
C PHE A 183 9.82 -10.28 -7.41
N LEU A 184 9.04 -11.28 -7.80
CA LEU A 184 8.90 -12.55 -7.09
C LEU A 184 10.19 -13.36 -7.05
N SER A 185 11.06 -13.24 -8.07
CA SER A 185 12.35 -13.96 -8.14
C SER A 185 13.46 -13.27 -7.34
N SER A 186 13.26 -12.03 -6.91
CA SER A 186 14.27 -11.27 -6.19
C SER A 186 14.51 -11.84 -4.79
N PRO A 187 15.76 -12.09 -4.35
CA PRO A 187 16.04 -12.55 -2.99
C PRO A 187 15.48 -11.66 -1.89
N LEU A 188 15.41 -10.34 -2.12
CA LEU A 188 14.88 -9.37 -1.18
C LEU A 188 13.35 -9.33 -1.18
N TRP A 189 12.72 -9.42 -2.37
CA TRP A 189 11.31 -9.13 -2.54
C TRP A 189 10.40 -10.36 -2.63
N ARG A 190 10.98 -11.57 -2.80
CA ARG A 190 10.21 -12.80 -3.05
C ARG A 190 9.14 -13.10 -2.00
N ALA A 191 9.41 -12.80 -0.73
CA ALA A 191 8.46 -13.00 0.37
C ALA A 191 7.59 -11.76 0.64
N TYR A 192 7.93 -10.61 0.05
CA TYR A 192 7.28 -9.33 0.31
C TYR A 192 5.82 -9.29 -0.14
N THR A 193 5.49 -10.06 -1.20
CA THR A 193 4.11 -10.14 -1.71
C THR A 193 3.11 -10.55 -0.64
N SER A 194 3.50 -11.41 0.30
CA SER A 194 2.64 -11.83 1.40
C SER A 194 2.30 -10.69 2.36
N THR A 195 3.15 -9.67 2.50
CA THR A 195 2.87 -8.51 3.36
C THR A 195 1.68 -7.71 2.83
N TYR A 196 1.56 -7.54 1.52
CA TYR A 196 0.39 -6.90 0.90
C TYR A 196 -0.88 -7.71 1.11
N VAL A 197 -0.85 -9.00 0.71
CA VAL A 197 -2.05 -9.85 0.71
C VAL A 197 -2.56 -10.10 2.13
N GLU A 198 -1.68 -10.55 3.02
CA GLU A 198 -2.07 -10.89 4.39
C GLU A 198 -2.24 -9.65 5.26
N GLY A 199 -1.44 -8.60 5.03
CA GLY A 199 -1.58 -7.32 5.71
C GLY A 199 -2.95 -6.71 5.41
N TYR A 200 -3.33 -6.59 4.14
CA TYR A 200 -4.65 -6.09 3.76
C TYR A 200 -5.78 -6.91 4.38
N ARG A 201 -5.74 -8.26 4.28
CA ARG A 201 -6.78 -9.14 4.82
C ARG A 201 -6.94 -9.00 6.34
N LEU A 202 -5.81 -8.99 7.06
CA LEU A 202 -5.79 -8.86 8.52
C LEU A 202 -6.36 -7.51 8.95
N LEU A 203 -5.83 -6.42 8.40
CA LEU A 203 -6.20 -5.08 8.82
C LEU A 203 -7.61 -4.72 8.38
N ARG A 204 -8.04 -5.14 7.20
CA ARG A 204 -9.43 -4.95 6.76
C ARG A 204 -10.40 -5.58 7.73
N ARG A 205 -10.16 -6.85 8.10
CA ARG A 205 -11.00 -7.55 9.08
C ARG A 205 -11.00 -6.85 10.43
N TRP A 206 -9.82 -6.41 10.88
CA TRP A 206 -9.69 -5.72 12.17
C TRP A 206 -10.40 -4.38 12.19
N LEU A 207 -10.37 -3.62 11.11
CA LEU A 207 -11.11 -2.37 10.95
C LEU A 207 -12.62 -2.60 10.88
N ASP A 208 -13.06 -3.61 10.16
CA ASP A 208 -14.49 -3.94 10.00
C ASP A 208 -15.10 -4.43 11.33
N ASN A 209 -14.34 -5.18 12.14
CA ASN A 209 -14.75 -5.70 13.45
C ASN A 209 -14.46 -4.73 14.61
N ARG A 210 -14.35 -3.42 14.33
CA ARG A 210 -14.10 -2.44 15.38
C ARG A 210 -15.23 -2.42 16.43
N PRO A 211 -14.89 -2.15 17.70
CA PRO A 211 -15.88 -2.08 18.76
C PRO A 211 -16.97 -1.05 18.45
N ALA A 212 -18.19 -1.30 19.00
CA ALA A 212 -19.29 -0.36 18.87
C ALA A 212 -18.92 1.00 19.47
N GLY A 213 -19.22 2.08 18.75
CA GLY A 213 -18.87 3.44 19.14
C GLY A 213 -17.48 3.92 18.73
N VAL A 214 -16.60 3.04 18.27
CA VAL A 214 -15.29 3.41 17.71
C VAL A 214 -15.44 3.71 16.22
N SER A 215 -15.06 4.91 15.80
CA SER A 215 -15.08 5.29 14.39
C SER A 215 -13.98 4.57 13.58
N LEU A 216 -14.15 4.52 12.26
CA LEU A 216 -13.10 4.00 11.36
C LEU A 216 -11.81 4.81 11.50
N ALA A 217 -11.93 6.13 11.60
CA ALA A 217 -10.80 7.04 11.76
C ALA A 217 -10.02 6.78 13.06
N GLU A 218 -10.71 6.62 14.19
CA GLU A 218 -10.06 6.28 15.46
C GLU A 218 -9.37 4.93 15.41
N ARG A 219 -10.04 3.91 14.83
CA ARG A 219 -9.46 2.56 14.72
C ARG A 219 -8.21 2.57 13.82
N PHE A 220 -8.27 3.26 12.69
CA PHE A 220 -7.12 3.40 11.79
C PHE A 220 -5.99 4.25 12.42
N GLY A 221 -6.35 5.27 13.20
CA GLY A 221 -5.37 6.09 13.93
C GLY A 221 -4.45 5.28 14.84
N ARG A 222 -4.95 4.19 15.44
CA ARG A 222 -4.11 3.26 16.24
C ARG A 222 -3.01 2.61 15.39
N LEU A 223 -3.30 2.26 14.13
CA LEU A 223 -2.28 1.70 13.21
C LEU A 223 -1.17 2.72 12.90
N LEU A 224 -1.54 3.99 12.85
CA LEU A 224 -0.60 5.09 12.58
C LEU A 224 0.28 5.43 13.80
N ASP A 225 -0.23 5.20 15.02
CA ASP A 225 0.40 5.69 16.25
C ASP A 225 1.11 4.60 17.06
N GLU A 226 0.60 3.37 17.01
CA GLU A 226 1.06 2.29 17.87
C GLU A 226 2.02 1.33 17.13
N PRO A 227 3.03 0.76 17.81
CA PRO A 227 3.94 -0.22 17.21
C PRO A 227 3.29 -1.61 17.20
N LEU A 228 2.18 -1.73 16.47
CA LEU A 228 1.38 -2.95 16.41
C LEU A 228 2.04 -4.05 15.58
N ILE A 229 1.81 -5.28 15.98
CA ILE A 229 2.20 -6.50 15.27
C ILE A 229 0.97 -7.38 15.02
N PRO A 230 1.01 -8.31 14.05
CA PRO A 230 -0.16 -9.12 13.67
C PRO A 230 -0.82 -9.88 14.82
N SER A 231 -0.04 -10.36 15.79
CA SER A 231 -0.57 -11.08 16.95
C SER A 231 -1.41 -10.19 17.88
N ALA A 232 -1.05 -8.91 18.02
CA ALA A 232 -1.83 -7.96 18.82
C ALA A 232 -3.21 -7.71 18.21
N LEU A 233 -3.30 -7.66 16.87
CA LEU A 233 -4.56 -7.42 16.16
C LEU A 233 -5.51 -8.64 16.14
N ARG A 234 -5.00 -9.83 16.39
CA ARG A 234 -5.82 -11.05 16.47
C ARG A 234 -6.46 -11.23 17.84
N ALA A 235 -5.94 -10.57 18.86
CA ALA A 235 -6.42 -10.64 20.23
C ALA A 235 -7.51 -9.59 20.55
N ASP A 236 -7.63 -8.56 19.71
CA ASP A 236 -8.65 -7.49 19.75
C ASP A 236 -9.90 -7.88 18.92
#